data_8455d7235b2f3d4be0a6d184cbf27dc0
#
_entry.id   8455d7235b2f3d4be0a6d184cbf27dc0
#
_cell.length_a   1.000
_cell.length_b   1.000
_cell.length_c   1.000
_cell.angle_alpha   90.00
_cell.angle_beta   90.00
_cell.angle_gamma   90.00
#
_symmetry.space_group_name_H-M   'P 1'
#
loop_
_entity.id
_entity.type
_entity.pdbx_description
1 polymer ?
#
loop_
_entity_poly.entity_id
_entity_poly.type
_entity_poly.pdbx_seq_one_letter_code
_entity_poly.pdbx_strand_id
1 'polypeptide(L)'
;VIRSMRVHGKGSSKYDNVRLGMNSRLDTIQAAVLQVKLQAFKEYELEKVNEVAARYTEKLADCVKVPMVPEGYYSSWASYNILFQDEAQRDEVRAYLQENGIPTMIYYPKGLHQQKVFEHCDLYGEELPVTTSICKRTLAIPVSPYLKEEDQDKIIRLIREKTGANA
;
A
#
# COMPACT_ATOMS: atom_id res chain seq x y z
N VAL A 1 -19.55 -21.59 -5.27
CA VAL A 1 -18.78 -22.05 -4.10
C VAL A 1 -18.71 -20.94 -3.04
N ILE A 2 -18.04 -19.79 -3.29
CA ILE A 2 -17.79 -18.71 -2.31
C ILE A 2 -19.09 -18.20 -1.66
N ARG A 3 -20.16 -17.99 -2.44
CA ARG A 3 -21.47 -17.56 -1.91
C ARG A 3 -22.06 -18.54 -0.89
N SER A 4 -21.82 -19.84 -1.06
CA SER A 4 -22.23 -20.89 -0.12
C SER A 4 -21.32 -20.88 1.12
N MET A 5 -20.01 -20.84 0.92
CA MET A 5 -19.03 -20.86 2.02
C MET A 5 -19.21 -19.71 3.00
N ARG A 6 -19.47 -18.47 2.53
CA ARG A 6 -19.70 -17.31 3.39
C ARG A 6 -20.96 -17.38 4.25
N VAL A 7 -21.84 -18.34 3.99
CA VAL A 7 -23.08 -18.60 4.73
C VAL A 7 -23.10 -20.07 5.17
N HIS A 8 -22.12 -20.45 5.99
CA HIS A 8 -21.98 -21.78 6.61
C HIS A 8 -21.92 -22.97 5.64
N GLY A 9 -21.52 -22.75 4.39
CA GLY A 9 -21.48 -23.82 3.38
C GLY A 9 -22.86 -24.21 2.85
N LYS A 10 -23.87 -23.33 2.94
CA LYS A 10 -25.26 -23.56 2.57
C LYS A 10 -25.42 -24.10 1.15
N GLY A 11 -26.25 -25.16 1.02
CA GLY A 11 -26.73 -25.73 -0.23
C GLY A 11 -28.00 -25.04 -0.75
N SER A 12 -28.90 -25.86 -1.29
CA SER A 12 -30.16 -25.39 -1.89
C SER A 12 -31.22 -25.02 -0.86
N SER A 13 -31.22 -25.65 0.31
CA SER A 13 -32.16 -25.37 1.39
C SER A 13 -31.52 -24.63 2.58
N LYS A 14 -32.36 -24.12 3.50
CA LYS A 14 -31.90 -23.28 4.62
C LYS A 14 -30.93 -23.97 5.57
N TYR A 15 -31.12 -25.28 5.80
CA TYR A 15 -30.36 -26.07 6.78
C TYR A 15 -29.51 -27.17 6.13
N ASP A 16 -29.36 -27.13 4.81
CA ASP A 16 -28.55 -28.07 4.06
C ASP A 16 -27.15 -27.45 3.85
N ASN A 17 -26.18 -27.90 4.65
CA ASN A 17 -24.80 -27.46 4.58
C ASN A 17 -23.99 -28.53 3.80
N VAL A 18 -23.70 -28.24 2.53
CA VAL A 18 -23.08 -29.18 1.58
C VAL A 18 -21.54 -29.06 1.55
N ARG A 19 -20.99 -28.14 2.32
CA ARG A 19 -19.53 -27.96 2.45
C ARG A 19 -19.17 -27.19 3.73
N LEU A 20 -17.89 -27.22 4.10
CA LEU A 20 -17.39 -26.36 5.17
C LEU A 20 -17.54 -24.88 4.79
N GLY A 21 -17.97 -24.08 5.74
CA GLY A 21 -18.16 -22.66 5.56
C GLY A 21 -18.01 -21.87 6.86
N MET A 22 -18.18 -20.56 6.77
CA MET A 22 -18.07 -19.65 7.88
C MET A 22 -19.23 -18.63 7.86
N ASN A 23 -19.41 -17.89 8.94
CA ASN A 23 -20.26 -16.72 8.95
C ASN A 23 -19.47 -15.50 8.44
N SER A 24 -19.50 -15.28 7.12
CA SER A 24 -18.79 -14.16 6.47
C SER A 24 -19.73 -13.36 5.58
N ARG A 25 -20.72 -12.74 6.21
CA ARG A 25 -21.70 -11.87 5.56
C ARG A 25 -21.27 -10.41 5.71
N LEU A 26 -21.64 -9.59 4.74
CA LEU A 26 -21.49 -8.14 4.89
C LEU A 26 -22.47 -7.65 5.95
N ASP A 27 -21.96 -7.06 7.01
CA ASP A 27 -22.73 -6.46 8.07
C ASP A 27 -23.50 -5.23 7.56
N THR A 28 -24.74 -5.04 8.03
CA THR A 28 -25.62 -3.98 7.54
C THR A 28 -25.09 -2.59 7.88
N ILE A 29 -24.48 -2.42 9.05
CA ILE A 29 -23.87 -1.14 9.46
C ILE A 29 -22.66 -0.84 8.58
N GLN A 30 -21.81 -1.84 8.37
CA GLN A 30 -20.67 -1.70 7.46
C GLN A 30 -21.11 -1.42 6.02
N ALA A 31 -22.17 -2.07 5.55
CA ALA A 31 -22.73 -1.81 4.23
C ALA A 31 -23.21 -0.36 4.08
N ALA A 32 -23.88 0.19 5.09
CA ALA A 32 -24.32 1.59 5.08
C ALA A 32 -23.14 2.57 5.01
N VAL A 33 -22.07 2.34 5.78
CA VAL A 33 -20.83 3.14 5.71
C VAL A 33 -20.19 3.02 4.33
N LEU A 34 -20.08 1.80 3.80
CA LEU A 34 -19.46 1.56 2.49
C LEU A 34 -20.23 2.22 1.33
N GLN A 35 -21.55 2.34 1.41
CA GLN A 35 -22.32 3.06 0.39
C GLN A 35 -21.89 4.53 0.29
N VAL A 36 -21.78 5.21 1.43
CA VAL A 36 -21.33 6.62 1.48
C VAL A 36 -19.88 6.74 0.99
N LYS A 37 -19.01 5.84 1.47
CA LYS A 37 -17.58 5.84 1.05
C LYS A 37 -17.40 5.55 -0.43
N LEU A 38 -18.18 4.63 -1.00
CA LEU A 38 -18.11 4.33 -2.42
C LEU A 38 -18.54 5.52 -3.29
N GLN A 39 -19.52 6.28 -2.83
CA GLN A 39 -19.94 7.49 -3.51
C GLN A 39 -18.82 8.55 -3.48
N ALA A 40 -18.28 8.86 -2.31
CA ALA A 40 -17.17 9.80 -2.16
C ALA A 40 -15.94 9.38 -2.99
N PHE A 41 -15.62 8.06 -3.00
CA PHE A 41 -14.53 7.52 -3.79
C PHE A 41 -14.71 7.77 -5.29
N LYS A 42 -15.93 7.59 -5.82
CA LYS A 42 -16.24 7.83 -7.24
C LYS A 42 -16.27 9.30 -7.63
N GLU A 43 -16.76 10.15 -6.71
CA GLU A 43 -17.01 11.55 -7.01
C GLU A 43 -15.75 12.42 -6.91
N TYR A 44 -14.84 12.13 -5.96
CA TYR A 44 -13.68 13.00 -5.76
C TYR A 44 -12.45 12.33 -5.14
N GLU A 45 -12.57 11.30 -4.27
CA GLU A 45 -11.42 10.76 -3.54
C GLU A 45 -10.38 10.14 -4.48
N LEU A 46 -10.84 9.45 -5.52
CA LEU A 46 -9.97 8.78 -6.47
C LEU A 46 -9.15 9.79 -7.30
N GLU A 47 -9.75 10.89 -7.71
CA GLU A 47 -9.06 11.97 -8.41
C GLU A 47 -8.06 12.66 -7.49
N LYS A 48 -8.49 13.06 -6.30
CA LYS A 48 -7.65 13.75 -5.31
C LYS A 48 -6.42 12.93 -4.88
N VAL A 49 -6.57 11.63 -4.66
CA VAL A 49 -5.40 10.81 -4.31
C VAL A 49 -4.42 10.68 -5.46
N ASN A 50 -4.88 10.73 -6.71
CA ASN A 50 -4.01 10.77 -7.89
C ASN A 50 -3.29 12.12 -8.02
N GLU A 51 -3.92 13.25 -7.69
CA GLU A 51 -3.25 14.56 -7.61
C GLU A 51 -2.11 14.55 -6.60
N VAL A 52 -2.35 14.01 -5.39
CA VAL A 52 -1.31 13.84 -4.36
C VAL A 52 -0.17 12.96 -4.85
N ALA A 53 -0.47 11.83 -5.50
CA ALA A 53 0.54 10.92 -6.03
C ALA A 53 1.35 11.56 -7.17
N ALA A 54 0.70 12.27 -8.07
CA ALA A 54 1.36 12.99 -9.16
C ALA A 54 2.34 14.05 -8.63
N ARG A 55 1.93 14.81 -7.62
CA ARG A 55 2.78 15.82 -6.98
C ARG A 55 4.00 15.19 -6.29
N TYR A 56 3.85 14.07 -5.60
CA TYR A 56 5.00 13.33 -5.06
C TYR A 56 5.93 12.86 -6.17
N THR A 57 5.38 12.32 -7.25
CA THR A 57 6.17 11.86 -8.40
C THR A 57 6.97 13.02 -9.00
N GLU A 58 6.36 14.16 -9.24
CA GLU A 58 7.01 15.36 -9.77
C GLU A 58 8.14 15.87 -8.87
N LYS A 59 7.88 15.94 -7.55
CA LYS A 59 8.79 16.59 -6.60
C LYS A 59 9.87 15.67 -6.03
N LEU A 60 9.79 14.35 -6.23
CA LEU A 60 10.72 13.37 -5.65
C LEU A 60 11.47 12.53 -6.69
N ALA A 61 11.12 12.60 -7.98
CA ALA A 61 11.71 11.74 -9.01
C ALA A 61 13.22 11.95 -9.23
N ASP A 62 13.73 13.11 -8.86
CA ASP A 62 15.15 13.46 -8.95
C ASP A 62 16.01 12.96 -7.77
N CYS A 63 15.38 12.57 -6.66
CA CYS A 63 16.11 12.17 -5.45
C CYS A 63 15.84 10.74 -4.97
N VAL A 64 14.70 10.15 -5.34
CA VAL A 64 14.35 8.76 -5.04
C VAL A 64 13.67 8.11 -6.24
N LYS A 65 13.65 6.78 -6.29
CA LYS A 65 12.86 6.09 -7.31
C LYS A 65 11.38 6.07 -6.91
N VAL A 66 10.57 6.78 -7.66
CA VAL A 66 9.12 6.87 -7.50
C VAL A 66 8.39 5.73 -8.23
N PRO A 67 7.16 5.37 -7.81
CA PRO A 67 6.35 4.39 -8.52
C PRO A 67 5.92 4.92 -9.89
N MET A 68 5.81 4.01 -10.85
CA MET A 68 5.35 4.29 -12.20
C MET A 68 4.02 3.60 -12.45
N VAL A 69 3.05 4.33 -12.96
CA VAL A 69 1.79 3.78 -13.49
C VAL A 69 1.92 3.71 -15.00
N PRO A 70 1.92 2.51 -15.63
CA PRO A 70 2.02 2.38 -17.07
C PRO A 70 0.83 3.03 -17.79
N GLU A 71 1.05 3.42 -19.05
CA GLU A 71 -0.01 3.96 -19.90
C GLU A 71 -1.20 2.99 -20.00
N GLY A 72 -2.42 3.51 -19.92
CA GLY A 72 -3.65 2.73 -19.92
C GLY A 72 -4.05 2.11 -18.58
N TYR A 73 -3.24 2.32 -17.53
CA TYR A 73 -3.55 1.88 -16.17
C TYR A 73 -3.89 3.06 -15.26
N TYR A 74 -4.67 2.77 -14.21
CA TYR A 74 -5.07 3.75 -13.20
C TYR A 74 -4.90 3.17 -11.81
N SER A 75 -4.29 3.92 -10.89
CA SER A 75 -4.02 3.46 -9.52
C SER A 75 -4.99 4.10 -8.53
N SER A 76 -5.44 3.32 -7.55
CA SER A 76 -6.19 3.81 -6.39
C SER A 76 -5.29 4.25 -5.23
N TRP A 77 -3.99 4.09 -5.36
CA TRP A 77 -2.97 4.50 -4.39
C TRP A 77 -3.26 4.07 -2.96
N ALA A 78 -3.47 2.78 -2.74
CA ALA A 78 -3.58 2.23 -1.38
C ALA A 78 -2.32 2.51 -0.53
N SER A 79 -1.17 2.68 -1.19
CA SER A 79 0.08 3.16 -0.62
C SER A 79 0.93 3.83 -1.70
N TYR A 80 1.76 4.79 -1.32
CA TYR A 80 2.77 5.39 -2.19
C TYR A 80 4.15 4.98 -1.69
N ASN A 81 4.80 4.07 -2.41
CA ASN A 81 6.07 3.48 -2.01
C ASN A 81 7.20 4.05 -2.85
N ILE A 82 8.19 4.64 -2.20
CA ILE A 82 9.44 5.12 -2.81
C ILE A 82 10.56 4.13 -2.53
N LEU A 83 11.56 4.10 -3.41
CA LEU A 83 12.75 3.26 -3.23
C LEU A 83 13.99 4.14 -3.10
N PHE A 84 14.74 3.91 -2.04
CA PHE A 84 16.03 4.52 -1.79
C PHE A 84 17.17 3.76 -2.48
N GLN A 85 18.36 4.31 -2.44
CA GLN A 85 19.56 3.71 -3.01
C GLN A 85 19.89 2.38 -2.33
N ASP A 86 19.83 2.34 -1.00
CA ASP A 86 20.09 1.18 -0.16
C ASP A 86 19.25 1.18 1.13
N GLU A 87 19.47 0.17 1.97
CA GLU A 87 18.78 -0.01 3.24
C GLU A 87 19.17 1.08 4.26
N ALA A 88 20.43 1.48 4.27
CA ALA A 88 20.94 2.48 5.23
C ALA A 88 20.30 3.85 4.99
N GLN A 89 20.24 4.29 3.75
CA GLN A 89 19.57 5.55 3.38
C GLN A 89 18.08 5.49 3.70
N ARG A 90 17.42 4.36 3.40
CA ARG A 90 16.00 4.16 3.75
C ARG A 90 15.77 4.30 5.26
N ASP A 91 16.62 3.68 6.08
CA ASP A 91 16.47 3.69 7.54
C ASP A 91 16.78 5.08 8.12
N GLU A 92 17.77 5.79 7.60
CA GLU A 92 18.08 7.16 7.98
C GLU A 92 16.90 8.09 7.69
N VAL A 93 16.37 8.06 6.47
CA VAL A 93 15.22 8.90 6.10
C VAL A 93 13.99 8.54 6.92
N ARG A 94 13.74 7.24 7.14
CA ARG A 94 12.63 6.77 7.97
C ARG A 94 12.72 7.31 9.39
N ALA A 95 13.89 7.23 10.03
CA ALA A 95 14.10 7.74 11.38
C ALA A 95 13.86 9.25 11.43
N TYR A 96 14.41 9.98 10.47
CA TYR A 96 14.24 11.44 10.39
C TYR A 96 12.79 11.86 10.18
N LEU A 97 12.04 11.17 9.33
CA LEU A 97 10.61 11.41 9.14
C LEU A 97 9.84 11.15 10.43
N GLN A 98 10.16 10.06 11.14
CA GLN A 98 9.51 9.71 12.41
C GLN A 98 9.79 10.74 13.51
N GLU A 99 11.02 11.26 13.64
CA GLU A 99 11.40 12.34 14.55
C GLU A 99 10.61 13.63 14.28
N ASN A 100 10.25 13.86 13.01
CA ASN A 100 9.45 15.03 12.60
C ASN A 100 7.92 14.77 12.60
N GLY A 101 7.49 13.63 13.17
CA GLY A 101 6.08 13.28 13.32
C GLY A 101 5.40 12.77 12.05
N ILE A 102 6.17 12.37 11.04
CA ILE A 102 5.63 11.80 9.80
C ILE A 102 5.59 10.26 9.92
N PRO A 103 4.39 9.64 9.92
CA PRO A 103 4.27 8.18 9.95
C PRO A 103 4.72 7.57 8.64
N THR A 104 5.49 6.50 8.73
CA THR A 104 5.95 5.73 7.56
C THR A 104 5.83 4.23 7.81
N MET A 105 5.77 3.44 6.73
CA MET A 105 5.68 2.00 6.83
C MET A 105 6.55 1.31 5.77
N ILE A 106 7.06 0.12 6.08
CA ILE A 106 7.78 -0.70 5.11
C ILE A 106 6.83 -1.79 4.60
N TYR A 107 6.42 -1.68 3.35
CA TYR A 107 5.57 -2.65 2.67
C TYR A 107 6.37 -3.33 1.53
N TYR A 108 7.03 -4.49 1.81
CA TYR A 108 7.11 -5.24 3.06
C TYR A 108 8.59 -5.49 3.40
N PRO A 109 8.94 -5.72 4.69
CA PRO A 109 10.35 -5.88 5.09
C PRO A 109 10.96 -7.21 4.65
N LYS A 110 10.11 -8.18 4.27
CA LYS A 110 10.52 -9.52 3.79
C LYS A 110 9.58 -9.99 2.69
N GLY A 111 10.12 -10.64 1.68
CA GLY A 111 9.34 -11.37 0.69
C GLY A 111 8.61 -12.58 1.30
N LEU A 112 7.53 -13.04 0.67
CA LEU A 112 6.76 -14.20 1.16
C LEU A 112 7.63 -15.46 1.29
N HIS A 113 8.56 -15.68 0.36
CA HIS A 113 9.51 -16.79 0.41
C HIS A 113 10.45 -16.78 1.63
N GLN A 114 10.59 -15.62 2.28
CA GLN A 114 11.41 -15.44 3.49
C GLN A 114 10.60 -15.55 4.79
N GLN A 115 9.30 -15.77 4.68
CA GLN A 115 8.41 -15.92 5.83
C GLN A 115 8.49 -17.35 6.35
N LYS A 116 8.63 -17.51 7.68
CA LYS A 116 8.75 -18.82 8.34
C LYS A 116 7.62 -19.79 7.98
N VAL A 117 6.41 -19.27 7.77
CA VAL A 117 5.24 -20.10 7.41
C VAL A 117 5.39 -20.76 6.05
N PHE A 118 6.27 -20.25 5.16
CA PHE A 118 6.50 -20.77 3.82
C PHE A 118 7.87 -21.46 3.66
N GLU A 119 8.61 -21.70 4.76
CA GLU A 119 9.93 -22.36 4.72
C GLU A 119 9.92 -23.78 4.10
N HIS A 120 8.74 -24.42 4.09
CA HIS A 120 8.55 -25.74 3.52
C HIS A 120 8.04 -25.74 2.07
N CYS A 121 7.79 -24.55 1.51
CA CYS A 121 7.33 -24.42 0.14
C CYS A 121 8.51 -24.42 -0.83
N ASP A 122 8.35 -25.13 -1.95
CA ASP A 122 9.33 -25.07 -3.03
C ASP A 122 9.39 -23.64 -3.58
N LEU A 123 10.59 -23.10 -3.70
CA LEU A 123 10.83 -21.82 -4.33
C LEU A 123 10.91 -22.03 -5.85
N TYR A 124 10.08 -21.32 -6.59
CA TYR A 124 10.20 -21.28 -8.05
C TYR A 124 11.38 -20.37 -8.45
N GLY A 125 12.49 -21.02 -8.83
CA GLY A 125 13.76 -20.36 -9.05
C GLY A 125 14.67 -20.40 -7.79
N GLU A 126 15.96 -20.24 -8.00
CA GLU A 126 16.96 -20.36 -6.93
C GLU A 126 17.01 -19.14 -6.01
N GLU A 127 16.74 -17.95 -6.56
CA GLU A 127 16.78 -16.68 -5.84
C GLU A 127 15.72 -15.70 -6.38
N LEU A 128 15.27 -14.78 -5.51
CA LEU A 128 14.40 -13.66 -5.87
C LEU A 128 15.10 -12.31 -5.54
N PRO A 129 16.20 -11.99 -6.29
CA PRO A 129 17.04 -10.84 -5.95
C PRO A 129 16.33 -9.50 -6.04
N VAL A 130 15.40 -9.34 -6.98
CA VAL A 130 14.59 -8.13 -7.13
C VAL A 130 13.70 -7.93 -5.91
N THR A 131 13.00 -8.97 -5.46
CA THR A 131 12.15 -8.92 -4.27
C THR A 131 12.96 -8.55 -3.03
N THR A 132 14.08 -9.24 -2.82
CA THR A 132 14.99 -9.00 -1.69
C THR A 132 15.53 -7.57 -1.69
N SER A 133 15.94 -7.07 -2.86
CA SER A 133 16.42 -5.70 -3.02
C SER A 133 15.33 -4.66 -2.72
N ILE A 134 14.10 -4.86 -3.21
CA ILE A 134 12.98 -3.94 -2.97
C ILE A 134 12.62 -3.92 -1.48
N CYS A 135 12.53 -5.06 -0.81
CA CYS A 135 12.22 -5.14 0.61
C CYS A 135 13.17 -4.32 1.49
N LYS A 136 14.44 -4.26 1.11
CA LYS A 136 15.46 -3.48 1.81
C LYS A 136 15.30 -1.97 1.62
N ARG A 137 14.86 -1.52 0.46
CA ARG A 137 14.93 -0.12 0.03
C ARG A 137 13.59 0.61 0.03
N THR A 138 12.47 -0.10 0.16
CA THR A 138 11.13 0.47 0.07
C THR A 138 10.74 1.21 1.35
N LEU A 139 10.03 2.32 1.18
CA LEU A 139 9.36 3.05 2.26
C LEU A 139 8.03 3.60 1.73
N ALA A 140 6.93 3.30 2.42
CA ALA A 140 5.64 3.91 2.17
C ALA A 140 5.55 5.24 2.93
N ILE A 141 5.22 6.30 2.22
CA ILE A 141 4.95 7.63 2.76
C ILE A 141 3.45 7.93 2.75
N PRO A 142 2.97 8.87 3.59
CA PRO A 142 1.55 9.16 3.68
C PRO A 142 0.95 9.55 2.34
N VAL A 143 -0.15 8.90 1.96
CA VAL A 143 -0.94 9.22 0.77
C VAL A 143 -2.41 9.11 1.13
N SER A 144 -3.18 10.15 0.79
CA SER A 144 -4.61 10.21 1.09
C SER A 144 -5.26 11.31 0.26
N PRO A 145 -6.53 11.16 -0.16
CA PRO A 145 -7.27 12.24 -0.81
C PRO A 145 -7.49 13.46 0.10
N TYR A 146 -7.21 13.31 1.39
CA TYR A 146 -7.37 14.36 2.42
C TYR A 146 -6.03 14.93 2.90
N LEU A 147 -4.90 14.52 2.30
CA LEU A 147 -3.59 15.05 2.65
C LEU A 147 -3.52 16.52 2.23
N LYS A 148 -3.24 17.40 3.18
CA LYS A 148 -3.09 18.84 2.91
C LYS A 148 -1.77 19.11 2.19
N GLU A 149 -1.76 20.12 1.32
CA GLU A 149 -0.55 20.51 0.59
C GLU A 149 0.61 20.88 1.53
N GLU A 150 0.31 21.58 2.62
CA GLU A 150 1.31 21.96 3.63
C GLU A 150 2.00 20.74 4.26
N ASP A 151 1.21 19.68 4.58
CA ASP A 151 1.74 18.45 5.14
C ASP A 151 2.54 17.69 4.08
N GLN A 152 2.07 17.69 2.82
CA GLN A 152 2.77 17.09 1.70
C GLN A 152 4.10 17.81 1.42
N ASP A 153 4.12 19.15 1.45
CA ASP A 153 5.34 19.95 1.30
C ASP A 153 6.36 19.65 2.39
N LYS A 154 5.89 19.51 3.62
CA LYS A 154 6.75 19.12 4.74
C LYS A 154 7.39 17.76 4.48
N ILE A 155 6.62 16.76 4.05
CA ILE A 155 7.13 15.42 3.75
C ILE A 155 8.17 15.47 2.62
N ILE A 156 7.86 16.15 1.52
CA ILE A 156 8.75 16.31 0.37
C ILE A 156 10.07 16.98 0.81
N ARG A 157 10.00 18.08 1.53
CA ARG A 157 11.17 18.82 2.01
C ARG A 157 12.06 17.93 2.88
N LEU A 158 11.50 17.22 3.87
CA LEU A 158 12.27 16.37 4.77
C LEU A 158 12.97 15.20 4.03
N ILE A 159 12.32 14.62 3.02
CA ILE A 159 12.93 13.58 2.18
C ILE A 159 14.10 14.17 1.38
N ARG A 160 13.91 15.32 0.72
CA ARG A 160 14.93 15.97 -0.09
C ARG A 160 16.15 16.39 0.75
N GLU A 161 15.95 16.93 1.95
CA GLU A 161 17.01 17.28 2.90
C GLU A 161 17.93 16.09 3.21
N LYS A 162 17.37 14.89 3.33
CA LYS A 162 18.12 13.68 3.68
C LYS A 162 18.68 12.91 2.48
N THR A 163 18.16 13.14 1.29
CA THR A 163 18.68 12.52 0.06
C THR A 163 19.72 13.37 -0.67
N GLY A 164 20.03 14.56 -0.15
CA GLY A 164 21.04 15.45 -0.72
C GLY A 164 20.62 16.16 -2.01
N ALA A 165 19.32 16.11 -2.36
CA ALA A 165 18.79 16.89 -3.46
C ALA A 165 18.57 18.33 -3.00
N ASN A 166 19.13 19.30 -3.72
CA ASN A 166 18.91 20.72 -3.43
C ASN A 166 17.39 21.02 -3.39
N ALA A 167 17.01 21.79 -2.36
CA ALA A 167 15.65 22.25 -2.18
C ALA A 167 15.20 23.20 -3.29
#